data_cd08cc24ca243ab3a555b7966e48a6a7
#
_entry.id   cd08cc24ca243ab3a555b7966e48a6a7
#
_cell.length_a   1.000
_cell.length_b   1.000
_cell.length_c   1.000
_cell.angle_alpha   90.00
_cell.angle_beta   90.00
_cell.angle_gamma   90.00
#
_symmetry.space_group_name_H-M   'P 1'
#
loop_
_entity.id
_entity.type
_entity.pdbx_description
1 polymer ?
#
loop_
_entity_poly.entity_id
_entity_poly.type
_entity_poly.pdbx_seq_one_letter_code
_entity_poly.pdbx_strand_id
1 'polypeptide(L)'
;ESVQFIVDTMDPQNLSLIGTGKHELYVNLEAFFAGLERDQEEAQDITFEILDEYYEPRAIGEDTCLVFGTLWARERPDRPKPLLVEMDKRFTLVFRREGDRWLLVHLHHSTPNVDQRREEYYPKTATEQANAALEYSKAMERRAELDSMTELLNHAAFEKYVAAALVEGGE
;
A
#
# COMPACT_ATOMS: atom_id res chain seq x y z
N GLU A 1 -9.90 21.18 -12.01
CA GLU A 1 -11.07 20.62 -12.76
C GLU A 1 -11.24 19.12 -12.50
N SER A 2 -10.17 18.32 -12.42
CA SER A 2 -10.27 16.87 -12.26
C SER A 2 -10.79 16.42 -10.88
N VAL A 3 -10.42 17.08 -9.80
CA VAL A 3 -10.84 16.70 -8.44
C VAL A 3 -12.35 16.93 -8.24
N GLN A 4 -12.89 18.06 -8.71
CA GLN A 4 -14.31 18.36 -8.62
C GLN A 4 -15.15 17.35 -9.42
N PHE A 5 -14.69 16.94 -10.60
CA PHE A 5 -15.36 15.90 -11.37
C PHE A 5 -15.44 14.57 -10.62
N ILE A 6 -14.36 14.17 -9.96
CA ILE A 6 -14.31 12.94 -9.14
C ILE A 6 -15.34 13.05 -8.00
N VAL A 7 -15.33 14.17 -7.27
CA VAL A 7 -16.28 14.43 -6.17
C VAL A 7 -17.73 14.38 -6.65
N ASP A 8 -18.03 15.00 -7.78
CA ASP A 8 -19.39 15.08 -8.35
C ASP A 8 -19.90 13.72 -8.85
N THR A 9 -19.01 12.76 -9.06
CA THR A 9 -19.37 11.39 -9.46
C THR A 9 -19.48 10.43 -8.28
N MET A 10 -19.08 10.82 -7.07
CA MET A 10 -19.19 9.97 -5.88
C MET A 10 -20.59 10.06 -5.27
N ASP A 11 -21.10 8.92 -4.79
CA ASP A 11 -22.36 8.89 -4.02
C ASP A 11 -22.08 9.41 -2.60
N PRO A 12 -22.65 10.56 -2.19
CA PRO A 12 -22.33 11.15 -0.91
C PRO A 12 -22.87 10.37 0.29
N GLN A 13 -23.83 9.46 0.09
CA GLN A 13 -24.49 8.71 1.15
C GLN A 13 -24.01 7.26 1.26
N ASN A 14 -23.61 6.66 0.14
CA ASN A 14 -23.36 5.22 0.08
C ASN A 14 -21.94 4.86 -0.40
N LEU A 15 -21.03 5.82 -0.46
CA LEU A 15 -19.65 5.54 -0.87
C LEU A 15 -18.94 4.64 0.15
N SER A 16 -18.31 3.62 -0.36
CA SER A 16 -17.29 2.83 0.37
C SER A 16 -16.05 2.65 -0.48
N LEU A 17 -14.88 2.66 0.14
CA LEU A 17 -13.63 2.55 -0.57
C LEU A 17 -12.64 1.69 0.21
N ILE A 18 -11.96 0.79 -0.52
CA ILE A 18 -10.87 -0.01 -0.02
C ILE A 18 -9.64 0.33 -0.86
N GLY A 19 -8.65 0.94 -0.24
CA GLY A 19 -7.35 1.21 -0.86
C GLY A 19 -6.38 0.04 -0.70
N THR A 20 -5.12 0.28 -0.99
CA THR A 20 -4.05 -0.72 -0.89
C THR A 20 -3.35 -0.71 0.46
N GLY A 21 -3.45 0.38 1.21
CA GLY A 21 -2.90 0.52 2.55
C GLY A 21 -3.75 -0.20 3.60
N LYS A 22 -3.11 -0.70 4.65
CA LYS A 22 -3.78 -1.46 5.72
C LYS A 22 -4.94 -0.70 6.39
N HIS A 23 -4.89 0.63 6.41
CA HIS A 23 -5.89 1.52 7.05
C HIS A 23 -6.77 2.25 6.05
N GLU A 24 -6.64 1.95 4.77
CA GLU A 24 -7.44 2.57 3.70
C GLU A 24 -8.77 1.84 3.50
N LEU A 25 -9.56 1.78 4.55
CA LEU A 25 -10.94 1.34 4.53
C LEU A 25 -11.84 2.51 4.92
N TYR A 26 -12.49 3.10 3.94
CA TYR A 26 -13.35 4.26 4.10
C TYR A 26 -14.81 3.86 3.86
N VAL A 27 -15.67 4.14 4.84
CA VAL A 27 -17.08 3.74 4.82
C VAL A 27 -18.01 4.91 4.50
N ASN A 28 -17.46 6.09 4.25
CA ASN A 28 -18.19 7.28 3.83
C ASN A 28 -17.24 8.29 3.18
N LEU A 29 -17.82 9.30 2.55
CA LEU A 29 -17.11 10.33 1.80
C LEU A 29 -16.22 11.21 2.69
N GLU A 30 -16.63 11.54 3.92
CA GLU A 30 -15.86 12.35 4.86
C GLU A 30 -14.54 11.66 5.26
N ALA A 31 -14.62 10.39 5.65
CA ALA A 31 -13.44 9.59 5.98
C ALA A 31 -12.49 9.44 4.79
N PHE A 32 -13.03 9.30 3.58
CA PHE A 32 -12.24 9.23 2.35
C PHE A 32 -11.48 10.55 2.10
N PHE A 33 -12.14 11.71 2.21
CA PHE A 33 -11.46 12.98 2.01
C PHE A 33 -10.36 13.24 3.05
N ALA A 34 -10.59 12.90 4.31
CA ALA A 34 -9.57 13.00 5.34
C ALA A 34 -8.35 12.08 5.07
N GLY A 35 -8.55 10.95 4.40
CA GLY A 35 -7.46 10.10 3.90
C GLY A 35 -6.74 10.73 2.72
N LEU A 36 -7.47 11.24 1.76
CA LEU A 36 -6.93 11.85 0.55
C LEU A 36 -6.10 13.11 0.86
N GLU A 37 -6.49 13.92 1.84
CA GLU A 37 -5.69 15.07 2.29
C GLU A 37 -4.32 14.63 2.81
N ARG A 38 -4.27 13.56 3.59
CA ARG A 38 -3.00 13.00 4.10
C ARG A 38 -2.13 12.46 2.98
N ASP A 39 -2.71 11.74 2.03
CA ASP A 39 -1.98 11.23 0.86
C ASP A 39 -1.41 12.38 0.01
N GLN A 40 -2.17 13.46 -0.14
CA GLN A 40 -1.71 14.66 -0.84
C GLN A 40 -0.57 15.38 -0.12
N GLU A 41 -0.59 15.43 1.20
CA GLU A 41 0.50 16.00 2.01
C GLU A 41 1.79 15.19 1.87
N GLU A 42 1.70 13.86 1.83
CA GLU A 42 2.85 12.96 1.64
C GLU A 42 3.39 12.98 0.21
N ALA A 43 2.52 13.16 -0.77
CA ALA A 43 2.83 13.09 -2.20
C ALA A 43 2.95 14.46 -2.89
N GLN A 44 3.17 15.55 -2.15
CA GLN A 44 3.05 16.95 -2.61
C GLN A 44 3.73 17.26 -3.95
N ASP A 45 4.88 16.68 -4.20
CA ASP A 45 5.69 16.97 -5.39
C ASP A 45 5.78 15.76 -6.34
N ILE A 46 4.91 14.76 -6.16
CA ILE A 46 4.95 13.56 -6.99
C ILE A 46 3.93 13.70 -8.12
N THR A 47 4.41 13.63 -9.36
CA THR A 47 3.58 13.54 -10.55
C THR A 47 3.71 12.16 -11.16
N PHE A 48 2.58 11.60 -11.63
CA PHE A 48 2.55 10.30 -12.25
C PHE A 48 2.23 10.39 -13.74
N GLU A 49 2.80 9.47 -14.52
CA GLU A 49 2.39 9.18 -15.88
C GLU A 49 1.73 7.81 -15.94
N ILE A 50 0.63 7.71 -16.68
CA ILE A 50 -0.04 6.43 -16.94
C ILE A 50 0.71 5.76 -18.09
N LEU A 51 1.15 4.52 -17.86
CA LEU A 51 1.89 3.74 -18.87
C LEU A 51 0.96 2.76 -19.59
N ASP A 52 0.01 2.19 -18.90
CA ASP A 52 -1.01 1.29 -19.44
C ASP A 52 -2.28 1.32 -18.60
N GLU A 53 -3.43 1.15 -19.26
CA GLU A 53 -4.73 1.10 -18.60
C GLU A 53 -5.71 0.20 -19.35
N TYR A 54 -6.52 -0.53 -18.60
CA TYR A 54 -7.59 -1.37 -19.12
C TYR A 54 -8.83 -1.25 -18.26
N TYR A 55 -9.97 -1.02 -18.89
CA TYR A 55 -11.28 -0.87 -18.25
C TYR A 55 -12.32 -1.73 -18.94
N GLU A 56 -13.05 -2.53 -18.17
CA GLU A 56 -14.17 -3.31 -18.69
C GLU A 56 -15.45 -3.04 -17.88
N PRO A 57 -16.44 -2.35 -18.47
CA PRO A 57 -17.74 -2.16 -17.84
C PRO A 57 -18.65 -3.38 -18.03
N ARG A 58 -19.40 -3.72 -16.99
CA ARG A 58 -20.43 -4.77 -17.01
C ARG A 58 -21.70 -4.31 -16.30
N ALA A 59 -22.80 -4.29 -17.01
CA ALA A 59 -24.10 -4.09 -16.39
C ALA A 59 -24.44 -5.32 -15.52
N ILE A 60 -24.82 -5.09 -14.26
CA ILE A 60 -25.29 -6.14 -13.34
C ILE A 60 -26.80 -6.10 -13.21
N GLY A 61 -27.42 -5.00 -13.59
CA GLY A 61 -28.86 -4.76 -13.58
C GLY A 61 -29.18 -3.50 -14.37
N GLU A 62 -30.41 -3.00 -14.23
CA GLU A 62 -30.84 -1.80 -14.95
C GLU A 62 -30.13 -0.53 -14.45
N ASP A 63 -29.84 -0.47 -13.16
CA ASP A 63 -29.29 0.70 -12.47
C ASP A 63 -27.92 0.46 -11.82
N THR A 64 -27.24 -0.64 -12.15
CA THR A 64 -25.95 -0.98 -11.55
C THR A 64 -24.95 -1.41 -12.61
N CYS A 65 -23.77 -0.79 -12.57
CA CYS A 65 -22.65 -1.12 -13.45
C CYS A 65 -21.40 -1.42 -12.61
N LEU A 66 -20.77 -2.54 -12.90
CA LEU A 66 -19.45 -2.91 -12.42
C LEU A 66 -18.42 -2.49 -13.48
N VAL A 67 -17.35 -1.81 -13.07
CA VAL A 67 -16.18 -1.59 -13.92
C VAL A 67 -14.98 -2.21 -13.21
N PHE A 68 -14.24 -3.04 -13.91
CA PHE A 68 -12.99 -3.58 -13.38
C PHE A 68 -11.87 -3.40 -14.38
N GLY A 69 -10.63 -3.42 -13.88
CA GLY A 69 -9.50 -3.21 -14.76
C GLY A 69 -8.16 -3.14 -14.05
N THR A 70 -7.18 -2.71 -14.82
CA THR A 70 -5.81 -2.51 -14.38
C THR A 70 -5.34 -1.12 -14.74
N LEU A 71 -4.45 -0.59 -13.93
CA LEU A 71 -3.79 0.70 -14.13
C LEU A 71 -2.32 0.54 -13.77
N TRP A 72 -1.43 0.80 -14.73
CA TRP A 72 -0.01 0.90 -14.49
C TRP A 72 0.45 2.34 -14.66
N ALA A 73 0.96 2.89 -13.57
CA ALA A 73 1.45 4.25 -13.53
C ALA A 73 2.85 4.30 -12.92
N ARG A 74 3.63 5.30 -13.30
CA ARG A 74 4.99 5.52 -12.79
C ARG A 74 5.18 6.98 -12.42
N GLU A 75 5.94 7.24 -11.36
CA GLU A 75 6.39 8.57 -11.02
C GLU A 75 7.25 9.16 -12.15
N ARG A 76 7.00 10.42 -12.52
CA ARG A 76 7.84 11.14 -13.46
C ARG A 76 9.16 11.56 -12.81
N PRO A 77 10.29 11.40 -13.51
CA PRO A 77 11.60 11.79 -12.99
C PRO A 77 11.88 13.30 -13.14
N ASP A 78 10.85 14.14 -13.02
CA ASP A 78 10.92 15.58 -13.28
C ASP A 78 11.30 16.41 -12.05
N ARG A 79 11.50 15.76 -10.89
CA ARG A 79 11.96 16.39 -9.66
C ARG A 79 13.42 16.03 -9.30
N PRO A 80 14.12 16.83 -8.47
CA PRO A 80 15.55 16.65 -8.18
C PRO A 80 15.93 15.30 -7.53
N LYS A 81 15.01 14.64 -6.84
CA LYS A 81 15.22 13.33 -6.18
C LYS A 81 13.97 12.47 -6.32
N PRO A 82 13.69 11.92 -7.50
CA PRO A 82 12.52 11.06 -7.70
C PRO A 82 12.73 9.74 -6.95
N LEU A 83 11.67 9.22 -6.33
CA LEU A 83 11.65 7.88 -5.74
C LEU A 83 11.44 6.79 -6.79
N LEU A 84 10.99 7.18 -8.00
CA LEU A 84 10.65 6.29 -9.12
C LEU A 84 9.62 5.21 -8.71
N VAL A 85 8.62 5.63 -7.97
CA VAL A 85 7.53 4.75 -7.53
C VAL A 85 6.76 4.27 -8.74
N GLU A 86 6.58 2.96 -8.83
CA GLU A 86 5.69 2.32 -9.80
C GLU A 86 4.45 1.81 -9.09
N MET A 87 3.28 2.01 -9.72
CA MET A 87 1.99 1.55 -9.23
C MET A 87 1.36 0.61 -10.25
N ASP A 88 1.39 -0.67 -9.97
CA ASP A 88 0.57 -1.67 -10.67
C ASP A 88 -0.67 -1.92 -9.83
N LYS A 89 -1.82 -1.47 -10.32
CA LYS A 89 -3.10 -1.53 -9.63
C LYS A 89 -4.10 -2.38 -10.39
N ARG A 90 -4.87 -3.15 -9.65
CA ARG A 90 -6.14 -3.72 -10.11
C ARG A 90 -7.24 -3.03 -9.35
N PHE A 91 -8.35 -2.77 -10.00
CA PHE A 91 -9.45 -2.09 -9.35
C PHE A 91 -10.81 -2.67 -9.75
N THR A 92 -11.75 -2.43 -8.88
CA THR A 92 -13.17 -2.69 -9.08
C THR A 92 -13.95 -1.46 -8.65
N LEU A 93 -14.79 -0.96 -9.53
CA LEU A 93 -15.66 0.18 -9.31
C LEU A 93 -17.10 -0.29 -9.44
N VAL A 94 -17.98 0.13 -8.54
CA VAL A 94 -19.42 -0.10 -8.66
C VAL A 94 -20.11 1.25 -8.79
N PHE A 95 -20.87 1.39 -9.85
CA PHE A 95 -21.69 2.57 -10.10
C PHE A 95 -23.17 2.23 -9.97
N ARG A 96 -23.92 3.14 -9.37
CA ARG A 96 -25.37 3.13 -9.30
C ARG A 96 -25.91 4.27 -10.15
N ARG A 97 -26.94 3.98 -10.92
CA ARG A 97 -27.65 4.99 -11.72
C ARG A 97 -28.70 5.71 -10.87
N GLU A 98 -28.67 7.02 -10.95
CA GLU A 98 -29.68 7.90 -10.34
C GLU A 98 -30.13 8.93 -11.38
N GLY A 99 -31.31 8.70 -11.95
CA GLY A 99 -31.79 9.47 -13.12
C GLY A 99 -30.85 9.27 -14.31
N ASP A 100 -30.28 10.37 -14.80
CA ASP A 100 -29.36 10.38 -15.94
C ASP A 100 -27.87 10.31 -15.51
N ARG A 101 -27.58 10.18 -14.22
CA ARG A 101 -26.23 10.17 -13.68
C ARG A 101 -25.83 8.79 -13.16
N TRP A 102 -24.56 8.46 -13.30
CA TRP A 102 -23.92 7.32 -12.66
C TRP A 102 -23.09 7.82 -11.48
N LEU A 103 -23.37 7.29 -10.29
CA LEU A 103 -22.66 7.63 -9.07
C LEU A 103 -21.82 6.44 -8.60
N LEU A 104 -20.58 6.70 -8.28
CA LEU A 104 -19.66 5.72 -7.71
C LEU A 104 -20.07 5.41 -6.27
N VAL A 105 -20.44 4.17 -5.99
CA VAL A 105 -20.82 3.69 -4.66
C VAL A 105 -19.77 2.82 -4.01
N HIS A 106 -18.87 2.22 -4.81
CA HIS A 106 -17.79 1.41 -4.28
C HIS A 106 -16.55 1.49 -5.17
N LEU A 107 -15.40 1.57 -4.53
CA LEU A 107 -14.09 1.46 -5.15
C LEU A 107 -13.22 0.50 -4.34
N HIS A 108 -12.63 -0.47 -5.00
CA HIS A 108 -11.61 -1.34 -4.42
C HIS A 108 -10.35 -1.32 -5.28
N HIS A 109 -9.24 -1.01 -4.66
CA HIS A 109 -7.90 -1.16 -5.24
C HIS A 109 -7.18 -2.37 -4.65
N SER A 110 -6.40 -3.06 -5.47
CA SER A 110 -5.42 -4.04 -5.02
C SER A 110 -4.13 -3.90 -5.81
N THR A 111 -3.02 -4.24 -5.18
CA THR A 111 -1.71 -4.34 -5.85
C THR A 111 -1.38 -5.81 -6.05
N PRO A 112 -1.00 -6.24 -7.27
CA PRO A 112 -0.51 -7.59 -7.49
C PRO A 112 0.72 -7.88 -6.63
N ASN A 113 0.88 -9.10 -6.18
CA ASN A 113 2.14 -9.54 -5.60
C ASN A 113 3.13 -9.82 -6.74
N VAL A 114 4.02 -8.87 -7.00
CA VAL A 114 5.00 -8.94 -8.10
C VAL A 114 6.02 -10.06 -7.93
N ASP A 115 6.26 -10.51 -6.69
CA ASP A 115 7.18 -11.60 -6.38
C ASP A 115 6.56 -12.98 -6.57
N GLN A 116 5.24 -13.05 -6.77
CA GLN A 116 4.53 -14.31 -6.96
C GLN A 116 4.78 -14.87 -8.36
N ARG A 117 5.26 -16.11 -8.43
CA ARG A 117 5.46 -16.80 -9.71
C ARG A 117 4.14 -17.16 -10.37
N ARG A 118 4.12 -17.27 -11.67
CA ARG A 118 2.91 -17.51 -12.46
C ARG A 118 2.18 -18.82 -12.06
N GLU A 119 2.93 -19.84 -11.63
CA GLU A 119 2.41 -21.16 -11.21
C GLU A 119 2.08 -21.22 -9.72
N GLU A 120 2.31 -20.11 -9.00
CA GLU A 120 2.13 -20.03 -7.57
C GLU A 120 0.78 -19.40 -7.23
N TYR A 121 -0.11 -20.17 -6.61
CA TYR A 121 -1.43 -19.69 -6.17
C TYR A 121 -1.48 -19.28 -4.69
N TYR A 122 -0.42 -19.57 -3.94
CA TYR A 122 -0.22 -19.14 -2.56
C TYR A 122 1.13 -18.43 -2.46
N PRO A 123 1.26 -17.30 -1.76
CA PRO A 123 2.45 -16.44 -1.79
C PRO A 123 3.65 -17.04 -1.03
N LYS A 124 4.10 -18.24 -1.42
CA LYS A 124 5.23 -18.94 -0.82
C LYS A 124 6.53 -18.16 -1.01
N THR A 125 6.79 -17.73 -2.25
CA THR A 125 8.04 -17.03 -2.61
C THR A 125 8.22 -15.78 -1.77
N ALA A 126 7.20 -14.93 -1.63
CA ALA A 126 7.27 -13.74 -0.81
C ALA A 126 7.50 -14.07 0.68
N THR A 127 6.84 -15.12 1.18
CA THR A 127 7.02 -15.59 2.56
C THR A 127 8.43 -16.13 2.80
N GLU A 128 8.96 -16.91 1.87
CA GLU A 128 10.33 -17.46 1.96
C GLU A 128 11.38 -16.34 1.93
N GLN A 129 11.21 -15.34 1.05
CA GLN A 129 12.09 -14.17 0.97
C GLN A 129 12.04 -13.33 2.26
N ALA A 130 10.83 -13.08 2.79
CA ALA A 130 10.67 -12.34 4.03
C ALA A 130 11.33 -13.07 5.21
N ASN A 131 11.16 -14.39 5.31
CA ASN A 131 11.80 -15.19 6.34
C ASN A 131 13.33 -15.20 6.20
N ALA A 132 13.83 -15.35 4.98
CA ALA A 132 15.28 -15.30 4.71
C ALA A 132 15.87 -13.93 5.06
N ALA A 133 15.19 -12.84 4.72
CA ALA A 133 15.60 -11.48 5.08
C ALA A 133 15.63 -11.28 6.60
N LEU A 134 14.61 -11.79 7.31
CA LEU A 134 14.55 -11.72 8.77
C LEU A 134 15.69 -12.49 9.43
N GLU A 135 15.98 -13.70 8.98
CA GLU A 135 17.08 -14.50 9.51
C GLU A 135 18.44 -13.87 9.20
N TYR A 136 18.59 -13.28 8.01
CA TYR A 136 19.81 -12.52 7.68
C TYR A 136 19.96 -11.29 8.59
N SER A 137 18.90 -10.53 8.83
CA SER A 137 18.92 -9.38 9.74
C SER A 137 19.34 -9.79 11.15
N LYS A 138 18.74 -10.85 11.70
CA LYS A 138 19.11 -11.38 13.02
C LYS A 138 20.57 -11.85 13.09
N ALA A 139 21.07 -12.47 12.02
CA ALA A 139 22.46 -12.89 11.94
C ALA A 139 23.42 -11.69 11.91
N MET A 140 23.07 -10.63 11.19
CA MET A 140 23.84 -9.39 11.15
C MET A 140 23.84 -8.66 12.51
N GLU A 141 22.67 -8.60 13.17
CA GLU A 141 22.56 -8.03 14.53
C GLU A 141 23.45 -8.77 15.51
N ARG A 142 23.39 -10.11 15.53
CA ARG A 142 24.28 -10.92 16.39
C ARG A 142 25.76 -10.67 16.08
N ARG A 143 26.12 -10.58 14.80
CA ARG A 143 27.50 -10.32 14.39
C ARG A 143 27.97 -8.93 14.81
N ALA A 144 27.09 -7.93 14.78
CA ALA A 144 27.38 -6.58 15.24
C ALA A 144 27.55 -6.48 16.77
N GLU A 145 27.04 -7.43 17.53
CA GLU A 145 27.19 -7.50 18.99
C GLU A 145 28.48 -8.22 19.43
N LEU A 146 29.21 -8.86 18.50
CA LEU A 146 30.40 -9.58 18.80
C LEU A 146 31.68 -8.77 18.46
N ASP A 147 32.70 -8.99 19.24
CA ASP A 147 34.08 -8.56 18.93
C ASP A 147 34.68 -9.46 17.86
N SER A 148 35.22 -8.88 16.80
CA SER A 148 35.71 -9.60 15.62
C SER A 148 36.92 -10.51 15.84
N MET A 149 37.65 -10.36 16.94
CA MET A 149 38.84 -11.14 17.27
C MET A 149 38.57 -12.25 18.28
N THR A 150 37.67 -11.98 19.23
CA THR A 150 37.45 -12.89 20.37
C THR A 150 36.14 -13.65 20.28
N GLU A 151 35.23 -13.22 19.38
CA GLU A 151 33.86 -13.73 19.25
C GLU A 151 33.02 -13.61 20.54
N LEU A 152 33.47 -12.82 21.50
CA LEU A 152 32.72 -12.45 22.69
C LEU A 152 31.87 -11.21 22.42
N LEU A 153 30.95 -10.90 23.34
CA LEU A 153 30.20 -9.64 23.26
C LEU A 153 31.14 -8.45 23.24
N ASN A 154 30.97 -7.56 22.28
CA ASN A 154 31.69 -6.30 22.30
C ASN A 154 31.22 -5.42 23.48
N HIS A 155 31.98 -4.38 23.80
CA HIS A 155 31.74 -3.55 24.96
C HIS A 155 30.29 -2.99 25.02
N ALA A 156 29.79 -2.48 23.89
CA ALA A 156 28.46 -1.89 23.83
C ALA A 156 27.35 -2.93 24.03
N ALA A 157 27.49 -4.11 23.45
CA ALA A 157 26.54 -5.19 23.64
C ALA A 157 26.55 -5.71 25.08
N PHE A 158 27.76 -5.85 25.68
CA PHE A 158 27.88 -6.25 27.07
C PHE A 158 27.18 -5.26 28.03
N GLU A 159 27.42 -3.97 27.88
CA GLU A 159 26.74 -2.94 28.68
C GLU A 159 25.22 -3.01 28.54
N LYS A 160 24.71 -3.15 27.30
CA LYS A 160 23.28 -3.29 27.00
C LYS A 160 22.65 -4.49 27.74
N TYR A 161 23.29 -5.66 27.67
CA TYR A 161 22.77 -6.87 28.33
C TYR A 161 22.86 -6.82 29.86
N VAL A 162 23.92 -6.26 30.41
CA VAL A 162 24.05 -6.05 31.85
C VAL A 162 22.99 -5.07 32.36
N ALA A 163 22.79 -3.95 31.66
CA ALA A 163 21.75 -3.00 32.03
C ALA A 163 20.33 -3.63 32.01
N ALA A 164 20.03 -4.43 30.98
CA ALA A 164 18.76 -5.13 30.91
C ALA A 164 18.57 -6.14 32.06
N ALA A 165 19.58 -6.94 32.37
CA ALA A 165 19.55 -7.91 33.43
C ALA A 165 19.39 -7.28 34.84
N LEU A 166 19.97 -6.09 35.05
CA LEU A 166 19.80 -5.35 36.30
C LEU A 166 18.40 -4.80 36.52
N VAL A 167 17.72 -4.45 35.41
CA VAL A 167 16.32 -3.99 35.46
C VAL A 167 15.37 -5.17 35.76
N GLU A 168 15.58 -6.32 35.12
CA GLU A 168 14.75 -7.52 35.34
C GLU A 168 14.99 -8.21 36.71
N GLY A 169 16.17 -8.07 37.27
CA GLY A 169 16.54 -8.68 38.56
C GLY A 169 16.23 -7.81 39.77
N GLY A 170 15.60 -6.68 39.61
CA GLY A 170 15.26 -5.70 40.68
C GLY A 170 13.85 -5.78 41.23
N GLU A 171 13.08 -6.87 40.98
CA GLU A 171 11.79 -7.14 41.60
C GLU A 171 11.90 -8.13 42.77
#